data_a2d0631a579cd146fb4d1e41fedb5809
#
_entry.id   a2d0631a579cd146fb4d1e41fedb5809
#
_cell.length_a   1.000
_cell.length_b   1.000
_cell.length_c   1.000
_cell.angle_alpha   90.00
_cell.angle_beta   90.00
_cell.angle_gamma   90.00
#
_symmetry.space_group_name_H-M   'P 1'
#
loop_
_entity.id
_entity.type
_entity.pdbx_description
1 polymer ?
#
loop_
_entity_poly.entity_id
_entity_poly.type
_entity_poly.pdbx_seq_one_letter_code
_entity_poly.pdbx_strand_id
1 'polypeptide(L)'
;MGGKNKRAQKELRKRQRILSITSDSSDDYTDNSIRESRYLRGGPTPKYCKPKTKNQALFLNSIQSPNSQVVVCHGSAGTGKTLMACQEGIRSLLNKDSDSIIITRPAVCADEDIGFLPGDLDDKMKPFTQPLFDTFEKIIPRPYVEHMIHNNQIQIIPLAYMRGRTFENKFIIADEMQNASIEQM
;
A
#
# COMPACT_ATOMS: atom_id res chain seq x y z
N MET A 1 17.38 -20.64 23.26
CA MET A 1 18.25 -19.45 23.01
C MET A 1 18.44 -19.06 21.52
N GLY A 2 17.71 -19.66 20.56
CA GLY A 2 17.92 -19.44 19.10
C GLY A 2 17.15 -18.33 18.41
N GLY A 3 16.14 -17.72 19.03
CA GLY A 3 15.24 -16.78 18.36
C GLY A 3 15.76 -15.33 18.22
N LYS A 4 16.50 -14.84 19.19
CA LYS A 4 17.03 -13.47 19.19
C LYS A 4 18.11 -13.24 18.13
N ASN A 5 18.89 -14.26 17.81
CA ASN A 5 19.98 -14.16 16.84
C ASN A 5 19.48 -14.10 15.39
N LYS A 6 18.36 -14.78 15.06
CA LYS A 6 17.76 -14.73 13.71
C LYS A 6 17.11 -13.36 13.43
N ARG A 7 16.55 -12.70 14.42
CA ARG A 7 15.95 -11.36 14.27
C ARG A 7 17.02 -10.28 14.06
N ALA A 8 18.11 -10.35 14.83
CA ALA A 8 19.25 -9.44 14.68
C ALA A 8 19.98 -9.62 13.33
N GLN A 9 20.12 -10.88 12.85
CA GLN A 9 20.69 -11.13 11.52
C GLN A 9 19.78 -10.66 10.37
N LYS A 10 18.45 -10.75 10.51
CA LYS A 10 17.48 -10.23 9.54
C LYS A 10 17.57 -8.70 9.46
N GLU A 11 17.69 -8.03 10.59
CA GLU A 11 17.89 -6.57 10.70
C GLU A 11 19.22 -6.11 10.09
N LEU A 12 20.31 -6.84 10.37
CA LEU A 12 21.64 -6.53 9.82
C LEU A 12 21.67 -6.65 8.29
N ARG A 13 21.04 -7.70 7.75
CA ARG A 13 20.90 -7.90 6.30
C ARG A 13 20.03 -6.80 5.66
N LYS A 14 18.99 -6.33 6.37
CA LYS A 14 18.14 -5.23 5.93
C LYS A 14 18.94 -3.91 5.87
N ARG A 15 19.78 -3.64 6.88
CA ARG A 15 20.69 -2.45 6.90
C ARG A 15 21.77 -2.48 5.83
N GLN A 16 22.42 -3.62 5.60
CA GLN A 16 23.43 -3.74 4.54
C GLN A 16 22.84 -3.52 3.15
N ARG A 17 21.58 -3.93 2.94
CA ARG A 17 20.86 -3.73 1.68
C ARG A 17 20.52 -2.27 1.40
N ILE A 18 20.25 -1.48 2.44
CA ILE A 18 19.98 -0.03 2.32
C ILE A 18 21.25 0.73 1.94
N LEU A 19 22.39 0.35 2.51
CA LEU A 19 23.68 1.00 2.22
C LEU A 19 24.18 0.70 0.79
N SER A 20 23.81 -0.42 0.18
CA SER A 20 24.13 -0.72 -1.21
C SER A 20 23.26 0.03 -2.23
N ILE A 21 22.06 0.48 -1.84
CA ILE A 21 21.15 1.22 -2.71
C ILE A 21 21.58 2.68 -2.91
N THR A 22 22.40 3.23 -2.00
CA THR A 22 22.88 4.61 -2.08
C THR A 22 24.08 4.81 -2.99
N SER A 23 24.70 3.73 -3.49
CA SER A 23 25.94 3.78 -4.27
C SER A 23 25.82 3.40 -5.74
N ASP A 24 24.67 2.87 -6.22
CA ASP A 24 24.59 2.45 -7.62
C ASP A 24 23.27 2.80 -8.30
N SER A 25 23.43 3.33 -9.47
CA SER A 25 22.44 3.83 -10.42
C SER A 25 21.53 2.74 -10.99
N SER A 26 20.23 3.04 -11.07
CA SER A 26 19.24 2.70 -12.11
C SER A 26 18.89 1.24 -12.47
N ASP A 27 19.67 0.21 -12.20
CA ASP A 27 19.40 -1.14 -12.75
C ASP A 27 18.84 -2.19 -11.76
N ASP A 28 18.81 -1.90 -10.48
CA ASP A 28 18.50 -2.89 -9.42
C ASP A 28 16.99 -3.06 -9.09
N TYR A 29 16.12 -2.32 -9.80
CA TYR A 29 14.66 -2.42 -9.61
C TYR A 29 14.04 -3.72 -10.16
N THR A 30 14.78 -4.46 -10.99
CA THR A 30 14.27 -5.64 -11.69
C THR A 30 14.50 -6.97 -10.94
N ASP A 31 15.51 -7.06 -10.10
CA ASP A 31 15.91 -8.35 -9.51
C ASP A 31 15.13 -8.74 -8.24
N ASN A 32 14.55 -7.77 -7.54
CA ASN A 32 13.70 -8.04 -6.37
C ASN A 32 12.32 -8.60 -6.72
N SER A 33 11.83 -8.39 -7.95
CA SER A 33 10.52 -8.87 -8.41
C SER A 33 10.44 -10.39 -8.50
N ILE A 34 11.56 -11.06 -8.73
CA ILE A 34 11.62 -12.53 -8.92
C ILE A 34 11.46 -13.29 -7.59
N ARG A 35 11.90 -12.72 -6.48
CA ARG A 35 11.72 -13.34 -5.15
C ARG A 35 10.30 -13.26 -4.62
N GLU A 36 9.57 -12.25 -5.04
CA GLU A 36 8.18 -11.99 -4.66
C GLU A 36 7.20 -12.99 -5.29
N SER A 37 7.54 -13.52 -6.48
CA SER A 37 6.71 -14.49 -7.21
C SER A 37 6.58 -15.87 -6.52
N ARG A 38 7.41 -16.18 -5.53
CA ARG A 38 7.31 -17.42 -4.74
C ARG A 38 6.10 -17.43 -3.80
N TYR A 39 5.50 -16.30 -3.52
CA TYR A 39 4.34 -16.22 -2.62
C TYR A 39 3.05 -16.66 -3.30
N LEU A 40 2.92 -16.31 -4.55
CA LEU A 40 1.83 -16.76 -5.40
C LEU A 40 2.33 -18.04 -6.13
N ARG A 41 2.26 -19.22 -5.52
CA ARG A 41 2.60 -20.48 -6.19
C ARG A 41 1.86 -20.56 -7.53
N GLY A 42 2.53 -20.17 -8.63
CA GLY A 42 1.96 -20.11 -9.98
C GLY A 42 1.14 -18.84 -10.31
N GLY A 43 1.16 -17.79 -9.47
CA GLY A 43 0.48 -16.52 -9.72
C GLY A 43 1.26 -15.56 -10.61
N PRO A 44 0.60 -14.51 -11.15
CA PRO A 44 1.25 -13.54 -12.01
C PRO A 44 2.28 -12.71 -11.24
N THR A 45 3.38 -12.41 -11.91
CA THR A 45 4.37 -11.47 -11.40
C THR A 45 3.78 -10.06 -11.37
N PRO A 46 3.82 -9.35 -10.22
CA PRO A 46 3.33 -7.97 -10.14
C PRO A 46 4.09 -7.05 -11.09
N LYS A 47 3.37 -6.14 -11.76
CA LYS A 47 3.94 -5.13 -12.65
C LYS A 47 4.19 -3.85 -11.86
N TYR A 48 5.41 -3.66 -11.39
CA TYR A 48 5.78 -2.45 -10.69
C TYR A 48 6.19 -1.32 -11.65
N CYS A 49 5.64 -0.13 -11.42
CA CYS A 49 6.04 1.07 -12.14
C CYS A 49 7.38 1.58 -11.62
N LYS A 50 8.33 1.82 -12.50
CA LYS A 50 9.57 2.50 -12.14
C LYS A 50 9.32 3.99 -11.87
N PRO A 51 10.00 4.61 -10.89
CA PRO A 51 9.92 6.04 -10.68
C PRO A 51 10.44 6.79 -11.92
N LYS A 52 9.66 7.78 -12.39
CA LYS A 52 10.00 8.61 -13.54
C LYS A 52 10.63 9.94 -13.13
N THR A 53 10.49 10.32 -11.87
CA THR A 53 11.02 11.59 -11.34
C THR A 53 11.80 11.34 -10.05
N LYS A 54 12.68 12.28 -9.70
CA LYS A 54 13.43 12.24 -8.43
C LYS A 54 12.51 12.19 -7.21
N ASN A 55 11.40 12.93 -7.24
CA ASN A 55 10.43 12.95 -6.13
C ASN A 55 9.72 11.61 -5.97
N GLN A 56 9.38 10.92 -7.07
CA GLN A 56 8.82 9.59 -7.03
C GLN A 56 9.81 8.57 -6.44
N ALA A 57 11.08 8.65 -6.83
CA ALA A 57 12.13 7.80 -6.27
C ALA A 57 12.32 8.07 -4.76
N LEU A 58 12.34 9.34 -4.35
CA LEU A 58 12.42 9.72 -2.95
C LEU A 58 11.23 9.16 -2.15
N PHE A 59 10.01 9.28 -2.68
CA PHE A 59 8.80 8.76 -2.04
C PHE A 59 8.87 7.24 -1.83
N LEU A 60 9.24 6.48 -2.85
CA LEU A 60 9.43 5.03 -2.74
C LEU A 60 10.50 4.66 -1.71
N ASN A 61 11.66 5.32 -1.75
CA ASN A 61 12.72 5.10 -0.78
C ASN A 61 12.28 5.41 0.66
N SER A 62 11.46 6.46 0.83
CA SER A 62 10.92 6.80 2.16
C SER A 62 9.98 5.72 2.69
N ILE A 63 9.09 5.18 1.85
CA ILE A 63 8.19 4.07 2.24
C ILE A 63 8.98 2.81 2.58
N GLN A 64 10.00 2.50 1.80
CA GLN A 64 10.83 1.31 1.99
C GLN A 64 11.81 1.43 3.16
N SER A 65 12.00 2.64 3.69
CA SER A 65 12.91 2.88 4.81
C SER A 65 12.39 2.23 6.10
N PRO A 66 13.19 1.39 6.78
CA PRO A 66 12.79 0.77 8.03
C PRO A 66 12.68 1.76 9.19
N ASN A 67 13.21 2.96 9.02
CA ASN A 67 13.18 4.02 10.03
C ASN A 67 11.94 4.93 9.90
N SER A 68 11.21 4.83 8.78
CA SER A 68 10.02 5.64 8.52
C SER A 68 8.77 4.83 8.85
N GLN A 69 8.10 5.18 9.93
CA GLN A 69 6.80 4.58 10.29
C GLN A 69 5.64 5.25 9.56
N VAL A 70 5.77 6.56 9.32
CA VAL A 70 4.76 7.37 8.63
C VAL A 70 5.44 8.16 7.52
N VAL A 71 4.88 8.11 6.33
CA VAL A 71 5.35 8.87 5.16
C VAL A 71 4.19 9.71 4.64
N VAL A 72 4.37 11.04 4.64
CA VAL A 72 3.38 11.98 4.10
C VAL A 72 3.84 12.40 2.70
N CYS A 73 2.98 12.15 1.70
CA CYS A 73 3.24 12.52 0.31
C CYS A 73 2.26 13.61 -0.13
N HIS A 74 2.79 14.78 -0.42
CA HIS A 74 2.05 15.92 -0.96
C HIS A 74 2.47 16.20 -2.41
N GLY A 75 1.52 16.61 -3.26
CA GLY A 75 1.80 16.98 -4.65
C GLY A 75 0.54 16.99 -5.51
N SER A 76 0.65 17.53 -6.73
CA SER A 76 -0.45 17.67 -7.68
C SER A 76 -1.09 16.34 -8.07
N ALA A 77 -2.34 16.40 -8.54
CA ALA A 77 -3.05 15.22 -9.05
C ALA A 77 -2.29 14.59 -10.24
N GLY A 78 -2.49 13.28 -10.46
CA GLY A 78 -1.90 12.57 -11.59
C GLY A 78 -0.40 12.26 -11.47
N THR A 79 0.26 12.61 -10.37
CA THR A 79 1.70 12.34 -10.17
C THR A 79 2.03 10.91 -9.72
N GLY A 80 1.02 10.04 -9.58
CA GLY A 80 1.19 8.61 -9.26
C GLY A 80 1.36 8.28 -7.78
N LYS A 81 1.03 9.20 -6.86
CA LYS A 81 1.16 8.99 -5.40
C LYS A 81 0.46 7.70 -4.94
N THR A 82 -0.83 7.60 -5.21
CA THR A 82 -1.67 6.45 -4.83
C THR A 82 -1.19 5.16 -5.48
N LEU A 83 -0.81 5.19 -6.77
CA LEU A 83 -0.28 4.02 -7.47
C LEU A 83 1.01 3.50 -6.81
N MET A 84 1.93 4.39 -6.47
CA MET A 84 3.18 4.02 -5.82
C MET A 84 2.97 3.50 -4.39
N ALA A 85 2.05 4.11 -3.63
CA ALA A 85 1.68 3.60 -2.32
C ALA A 85 1.06 2.20 -2.39
N CYS A 86 0.11 1.97 -3.33
CA CYS A 86 -0.48 0.65 -3.56
C CYS A 86 0.55 -0.39 -4.00
N GLN A 87 1.49 0.00 -4.85
CA GLN A 87 2.59 -0.85 -5.29
C GLN A 87 3.46 -1.32 -4.12
N GLU A 88 3.83 -0.40 -3.23
CA GLU A 88 4.64 -0.75 -2.06
C GLU A 88 3.82 -1.55 -1.03
N GLY A 89 2.52 -1.30 -0.92
CA GLY A 89 1.62 -2.15 -0.14
C GLY A 89 1.61 -3.60 -0.63
N ILE A 90 1.45 -3.82 -1.95
CA ILE A 90 1.54 -5.16 -2.55
C ILE A 90 2.91 -5.78 -2.29
N ARG A 91 4.00 -5.01 -2.44
CA ARG A 91 5.37 -5.47 -2.16
C ARG A 91 5.53 -5.92 -0.71
N SER A 92 5.05 -5.10 0.23
CA SER A 92 5.09 -5.40 1.66
C SER A 92 4.30 -6.67 2.01
N LEU A 93 3.12 -6.84 1.42
CA LEU A 93 2.28 -8.02 1.60
C LEU A 93 2.96 -9.29 1.06
N LEU A 94 3.47 -9.24 -0.17
CA LEU A 94 4.15 -10.37 -0.80
C LEU A 94 5.46 -10.76 -0.11
N ASN A 95 6.19 -9.79 0.42
CA ASN A 95 7.38 -10.01 1.23
C ASN A 95 7.08 -10.48 2.67
N LYS A 96 5.80 -10.52 3.06
CA LYS A 96 5.37 -10.78 4.45
C LYS A 96 5.95 -9.78 5.46
N ASP A 97 6.16 -8.54 5.01
CA ASP A 97 6.51 -7.43 5.90
C ASP A 97 5.26 -6.87 6.58
N SER A 98 4.08 -7.10 5.98
CA SER A 98 2.75 -6.84 6.57
C SER A 98 1.79 -8.01 6.29
N ASP A 99 0.75 -8.16 7.12
CA ASP A 99 -0.25 -9.22 6.98
C ASP A 99 -1.38 -8.82 6.03
N SER A 100 -1.67 -7.53 5.94
CA SER A 100 -2.66 -6.99 5.01
C SER A 100 -2.41 -5.51 4.71
N ILE A 101 -3.04 -5.05 3.64
CA ILE A 101 -3.09 -3.66 3.21
C ILE A 101 -4.45 -3.10 3.64
N ILE A 102 -4.45 -1.97 4.32
CA ILE A 102 -5.66 -1.21 4.63
C ILE A 102 -5.61 0.09 3.86
N ILE A 103 -6.66 0.39 3.12
CA ILE A 103 -6.80 1.66 2.44
C ILE A 103 -7.95 2.41 3.06
N THR A 104 -7.71 3.65 3.42
CA THR A 104 -8.73 4.53 3.92
C THR A 104 -8.78 5.82 3.13
N ARG A 105 -9.98 6.33 2.97
CA ARG A 105 -10.27 7.67 2.43
C ARG A 105 -11.28 8.36 3.32
N PRO A 106 -11.19 9.67 3.50
CA PRO A 106 -12.31 10.43 4.03
C PRO A 106 -13.53 10.26 3.13
N ALA A 107 -14.69 10.04 3.71
CA ALA A 107 -15.93 10.16 2.96
C ALA A 107 -16.10 11.63 2.59
N VAL A 108 -15.96 11.99 1.32
CA VAL A 108 -16.26 13.32 0.84
C VAL A 108 -17.76 13.38 0.66
N CYS A 109 -18.47 13.56 1.73
CA CYS A 109 -19.86 13.96 1.64
C CYS A 109 -19.88 15.48 1.43
N ALA A 110 -19.80 15.92 0.17
CA ALA A 110 -20.50 17.11 -0.19
C ALA A 110 -21.99 16.74 -0.05
N ASP A 111 -22.60 17.09 1.08
CA ASP A 111 -24.04 17.08 1.36
C ASP A 111 -24.83 15.75 1.19
N GLU A 112 -24.21 14.62 0.90
CA GLU A 112 -24.90 13.33 0.82
C GLU A 112 -24.33 12.35 1.86
N ASP A 113 -25.06 12.18 2.95
CA ASP A 113 -24.86 11.05 3.85
C ASP A 113 -24.84 9.74 3.05
N ILE A 114 -23.83 8.91 3.24
CA ILE A 114 -23.74 7.56 2.64
C ILE A 114 -25.07 6.81 2.85
N GLY A 115 -25.85 7.19 3.87
CA GLY A 115 -27.18 6.69 4.15
C GLY A 115 -28.24 6.96 3.08
N PHE A 116 -28.12 8.00 2.27
CA PHE A 116 -29.09 8.41 1.25
C PHE A 116 -28.87 7.77 -0.13
N LEU A 117 -27.72 7.13 -0.38
CA LEU A 117 -27.52 6.41 -1.63
C LEU A 117 -28.39 5.15 -1.65
N PRO A 118 -29.14 4.89 -2.75
CA PRO A 118 -29.92 3.65 -2.90
C PRO A 118 -29.02 2.43 -3.05
N GLY A 119 -29.41 1.30 -2.49
CA GLY A 119 -28.67 0.03 -2.59
C GLY A 119 -28.08 -0.46 -1.27
N ASP A 120 -27.46 -1.61 -1.33
CA ASP A 120 -26.72 -2.20 -0.21
C ASP A 120 -25.47 -1.40 0.15
N LEU A 121 -24.90 -1.65 1.33
CA LEU A 121 -23.68 -1.01 1.79
C LEU A 121 -22.53 -1.14 0.77
N ASP A 122 -22.43 -2.32 0.16
CA ASP A 122 -21.44 -2.61 -0.88
C ASP A 122 -21.67 -1.77 -2.14
N ASP A 123 -22.92 -1.58 -2.56
CA ASP A 123 -23.25 -0.72 -3.71
C ASP A 123 -22.94 0.76 -3.45
N LYS A 124 -23.20 1.21 -2.25
CA LYS A 124 -22.87 2.57 -1.79
C LYS A 124 -21.38 2.82 -1.73
N MET A 125 -20.59 1.78 -1.45
CA MET A 125 -19.15 1.87 -1.37
C MET A 125 -18.44 1.78 -2.74
N LYS A 126 -19.09 1.25 -3.79
CA LYS A 126 -18.52 1.09 -5.13
C LYS A 126 -17.85 2.35 -5.70
N PRO A 127 -18.46 3.55 -5.66
CA PRO A 127 -17.83 4.76 -6.17
C PRO A 127 -16.50 5.10 -5.49
N PHE A 128 -16.36 4.75 -4.20
CA PHE A 128 -15.16 4.99 -3.41
C PHE A 128 -14.09 3.92 -3.63
N THR A 129 -14.52 2.69 -3.89
CA THR A 129 -13.63 1.54 -3.99
C THR A 129 -13.12 1.34 -5.42
N GLN A 130 -13.93 1.62 -6.45
CA GLN A 130 -13.58 1.36 -7.84
C GLN A 130 -12.25 2.01 -8.29
N PRO A 131 -11.95 3.29 -7.99
CA PRO A 131 -10.66 3.89 -8.38
C PRO A 131 -9.44 3.21 -7.74
N LEU A 132 -9.63 2.62 -6.56
CA LEU A 132 -8.59 1.86 -5.87
C LEU A 132 -8.40 0.48 -6.51
N PHE A 133 -9.50 -0.20 -6.85
CA PHE A 133 -9.45 -1.44 -7.64
C PHE A 133 -8.69 -1.24 -8.94
N ASP A 134 -9.05 -0.19 -9.70
CA ASP A 134 -8.38 0.15 -10.96
C ASP A 134 -6.88 0.42 -10.78
N THR A 135 -6.50 0.90 -9.60
CA THR A 135 -5.09 1.13 -9.26
C THR A 135 -4.36 -0.18 -8.99
N PHE A 136 -4.96 -1.11 -8.24
CA PHE A 136 -4.38 -2.43 -8.00
C PHE A 136 -4.31 -3.27 -9.27
N GLU A 137 -5.30 -3.17 -10.17
CA GLU A 137 -5.32 -3.90 -11.43
C GLU A 137 -4.17 -3.50 -12.37
N LYS A 138 -3.59 -2.32 -12.21
CA LYS A 138 -2.37 -1.93 -12.91
C LYS A 138 -1.13 -2.67 -12.43
N ILE A 139 -1.18 -3.20 -11.19
CA ILE A 139 -0.05 -3.88 -10.55
C ILE A 139 -0.19 -5.40 -10.67
N ILE A 140 -1.39 -5.93 -10.38
CA ILE A 140 -1.71 -7.36 -10.43
C ILE A 140 -3.04 -7.58 -11.15
N PRO A 141 -3.25 -8.72 -11.84
CA PRO A 141 -4.49 -9.00 -12.53
C PRO A 141 -5.71 -9.01 -11.61
N ARG A 142 -6.85 -8.53 -12.11
CA ARG A 142 -8.13 -8.41 -11.38
C ARG A 142 -8.53 -9.63 -10.55
N PRO A 143 -8.48 -10.88 -11.06
CA PRO A 143 -8.87 -12.06 -10.26
C PRO A 143 -8.05 -12.21 -8.98
N TYR A 144 -6.79 -11.76 -8.99
CA TYR A 144 -5.94 -11.79 -7.80
C TYR A 144 -6.26 -10.67 -6.82
N VAL A 145 -6.62 -9.48 -7.31
CA VAL A 145 -7.12 -8.38 -6.45
C VAL A 145 -8.37 -8.83 -5.72
N GLU A 146 -9.34 -9.41 -6.45
CA GLU A 146 -10.60 -9.93 -5.90
C GLU A 146 -10.33 -11.03 -4.84
N HIS A 147 -9.41 -11.96 -5.13
CA HIS A 147 -9.00 -12.99 -4.19
C HIS A 147 -8.37 -12.41 -2.92
N MET A 148 -7.49 -11.40 -3.06
CA MET A 148 -6.87 -10.73 -1.91
C MET A 148 -7.88 -9.99 -1.05
N ILE A 149 -8.90 -9.39 -1.65
CA ILE A 149 -9.99 -8.73 -0.93
C ILE A 149 -10.85 -9.77 -0.19
N HIS A 150 -11.25 -10.84 -0.88
CA HIS A 150 -12.02 -11.92 -0.27
C HIS A 150 -11.30 -12.54 0.95
N ASN A 151 -9.98 -12.63 0.90
CA ASN A 151 -9.15 -13.15 2.00
C ASN A 151 -8.73 -12.07 3.02
N ASN A 152 -9.32 -10.88 2.97
CA ASN A 152 -8.99 -9.76 3.85
C ASN A 152 -7.50 -9.33 3.82
N GLN A 153 -6.79 -9.66 2.75
CA GLN A 153 -5.42 -9.20 2.52
C GLN A 153 -5.38 -7.76 1.99
N ILE A 154 -6.44 -7.33 1.31
CA ILE A 154 -6.69 -5.92 0.95
C ILE A 154 -8.04 -5.55 1.54
N GLN A 155 -8.08 -4.50 2.34
CA GLN A 155 -9.30 -3.99 2.97
C GLN A 155 -9.45 -2.50 2.63
N ILE A 156 -10.63 -2.10 2.21
CA ILE A 156 -10.96 -0.70 1.99
C ILE A 156 -11.93 -0.29 3.09
N ILE A 157 -11.50 0.60 3.95
CA ILE A 157 -12.23 0.99 5.17
C ILE A 157 -12.39 2.51 5.16
N PRO A 158 -13.62 3.06 5.14
CA PRO A 158 -13.83 4.48 5.31
C PRO A 158 -13.19 5.01 6.59
N LEU A 159 -12.64 6.22 6.55
CA LEU A 159 -11.92 6.81 7.68
C LEU A 159 -12.76 6.81 8.97
N ALA A 160 -14.05 7.10 8.87
CA ALA A 160 -14.97 7.09 10.00
C ALA A 160 -15.04 5.72 10.74
N TYR A 161 -14.84 4.61 10.03
CA TYR A 161 -14.87 3.26 10.60
C TYR A 161 -13.51 2.77 11.12
N MET A 162 -12.48 3.60 11.04
CA MET A 162 -11.17 3.30 11.64
C MET A 162 -11.09 3.70 13.11
N ARG A 163 -12.00 4.55 13.56
CA ARG A 163 -12.04 5.04 14.94
C ARG A 163 -12.19 3.88 15.94
N GLY A 164 -11.33 3.85 16.94
CA GLY A 164 -11.33 2.82 17.99
C GLY A 164 -10.76 1.46 17.56
N ARG A 165 -10.21 1.35 16.35
CA ARG A 165 -9.55 0.11 15.89
C ARG A 165 -8.04 0.20 16.11
N THR A 166 -7.44 -0.91 16.48
CA THR A 166 -5.99 -1.08 16.54
C THR A 166 -5.55 -1.91 15.34
N PHE A 167 -4.49 -1.46 14.68
CA PHE A 167 -3.96 -2.12 13.50
C PHE A 167 -2.51 -2.57 13.79
N GLU A 168 -2.32 -3.87 13.89
CA GLU A 168 -1.01 -4.47 14.08
C GLU A 168 -0.53 -5.09 12.77
N ASN A 169 0.73 -4.88 12.44
CA ASN A 169 1.39 -5.49 11.29
C ASN A 169 0.66 -5.23 9.95
N LYS A 170 0.10 -4.03 9.76
CA LYS A 170 -0.65 -3.63 8.57
C LYS A 170 0.11 -2.57 7.79
N PHE A 171 -0.04 -2.60 6.45
CA PHE A 171 0.37 -1.51 5.58
C PHE A 171 -0.83 -0.60 5.34
N ILE A 172 -0.80 0.61 5.88
CA ILE A 172 -1.95 1.52 5.83
C ILE A 172 -1.69 2.60 4.79
N ILE A 173 -2.65 2.78 3.88
CA ILE A 173 -2.66 3.84 2.87
C ILE A 173 -3.82 4.77 3.20
N ALA A 174 -3.52 5.97 3.69
CA ALA A 174 -4.50 7.03 3.90
C ALA A 174 -4.48 7.95 2.67
N ASP A 175 -5.45 7.79 1.77
CA ASP A 175 -5.52 8.48 0.49
C ASP A 175 -6.52 9.65 0.54
N GLU A 176 -6.22 10.73 -0.22
CA GLU A 176 -7.06 11.95 -0.29
C GLU A 176 -7.31 12.62 1.08
N MET A 177 -6.37 12.52 2.01
CA MET A 177 -6.52 13.00 3.40
C MET A 177 -6.71 14.51 3.53
N GLN A 178 -6.43 15.31 2.49
CA GLN A 178 -6.77 16.73 2.46
C GLN A 178 -8.28 17.00 2.55
N ASN A 179 -9.10 15.98 2.30
CA ASN A 179 -10.57 16.07 2.40
C ASN A 179 -11.08 15.66 3.79
N ALA A 180 -10.21 15.23 4.70
CA ALA A 180 -10.59 14.91 6.07
C ALA A 180 -10.89 16.19 6.86
N SER A 181 -11.94 16.17 7.68
CA SER A 181 -12.17 17.23 8.66
C SER A 181 -11.22 17.06 9.85
N ILE A 182 -11.04 18.15 10.62
CA ILE A 182 -10.22 18.12 11.85
C ILE A 182 -10.79 17.09 12.85
N GLU A 183 -12.11 16.90 12.86
CA GLU A 183 -12.79 15.95 13.75
C GLU A 183 -12.58 14.48 13.34
N GLN A 184 -12.23 14.24 12.07
CA GLN A 184 -11.94 12.91 11.53
C GLN A 184 -10.49 12.51 11.72
N MET A 185 -9.60 13.45 12.01
CA MET A 185 -8.18 13.23 12.27
C MET A 185 -7.88 13.11 13.76
#